data_94e00f4af6c764862cf84475847ce1f0
#
_entry.id   94e00f4af6c764862cf84475847ce1f0
#
_cell.length_a   1.000
_cell.length_b   1.000
_cell.length_c   1.000
_cell.angle_alpha   90.00
_cell.angle_beta   90.00
_cell.angle_gamma   90.00
#
_symmetry.space_group_name_H-M   'P 1'
#
loop_
_entity.id
_entity.type
_entity.pdbx_description
1 polymer ?
#
loop_
_entity_poly.entity_id
_entity_poly.type
_entity_poly.pdbx_seq_one_letter_code
_entity_poly.pdbx_strand_id
1 'polypeptide(L)'
;MKGNQKIIKNIILCCSLNLSILFSQFSYPAEDFLGGGIGYSPMYINLDSLPGASYLTNLGLNPNNFDDPLVIHGGEGFAHVTGRWRIGGYAGMGRTNTSTIPEVMIFIDANSSGTWEEGETVKAYDDFVNPSISANFTFLLGAASVEYVMPLLQDLELSAGALMGLGRAGMAINQTSSNPKWSQVFSNVYGTLDSTTGALYYGVSAEDYDNPDIRPGPVPGLLRDVSSAFFNFQPYVAVKWQFLERLGLRISVVFNKGTVSAGSWKLNGKTAIADSPTSALAGAAFRTMIYVGL
;
A
#
# COMPACT_ATOMS: atom_id res chain seq x y z
N MET A 1 -29.89 26.65 -11.55
CA MET A 1 -28.83 25.68 -11.84
C MET A 1 -28.49 25.45 -13.33
N LYS A 2 -29.32 25.84 -14.31
CA LYS A 2 -29.01 25.66 -15.74
C LYS A 2 -27.97 26.63 -16.34
N GLY A 3 -27.68 27.78 -15.68
CA GLY A 3 -26.74 28.78 -16.17
C GLY A 3 -25.27 28.37 -16.07
N ASN A 4 -24.88 27.73 -14.96
CA ASN A 4 -23.49 27.35 -14.71
C ASN A 4 -22.99 26.21 -15.62
N GLN A 5 -23.85 25.31 -16.04
CA GLN A 5 -23.46 24.25 -16.98
C GLN A 5 -23.11 24.77 -18.37
N LYS A 6 -23.75 25.84 -18.83
CA LYS A 6 -23.43 26.46 -20.12
C LYS A 6 -22.06 27.17 -20.10
N ILE A 7 -21.74 27.83 -18.97
CA ILE A 7 -20.46 28.51 -18.78
C ILE A 7 -19.32 27.50 -18.75
N ILE A 8 -19.47 26.39 -18.02
CA ILE A 8 -18.46 25.33 -17.93
C ILE A 8 -18.24 24.65 -19.29
N LYS A 9 -19.29 24.38 -20.05
CA LYS A 9 -19.17 23.84 -21.43
C LYS A 9 -18.42 24.78 -22.36
N ASN A 10 -18.66 26.09 -22.28
CA ASN A 10 -17.99 27.08 -23.13
C ASN A 10 -16.52 27.25 -22.73
N ILE A 11 -16.19 27.17 -21.44
CA ILE A 11 -14.80 27.21 -20.97
C ILE A 11 -14.04 25.97 -21.45
N ILE A 12 -14.63 24.77 -21.32
CA ILE A 12 -14.02 23.52 -21.82
C ILE A 12 -13.83 23.57 -23.34
N LEU A 13 -14.81 24.08 -24.09
CA LEU A 13 -14.73 24.22 -25.54
C LEU A 13 -13.68 25.25 -25.97
N CYS A 14 -13.58 26.39 -25.28
CA CYS A 14 -12.52 27.37 -25.53
C CYS A 14 -11.13 26.85 -25.17
N CYS A 15 -10.98 26.11 -24.06
CA CYS A 15 -9.71 25.49 -23.70
C CYS A 15 -9.29 24.41 -24.70
N SER A 16 -10.23 23.57 -25.19
CA SER A 16 -9.93 22.55 -26.18
C SER A 16 -9.58 23.12 -27.56
N LEU A 17 -10.23 24.19 -27.99
CA LEU A 17 -9.91 24.89 -29.25
C LEU A 17 -8.54 25.59 -29.19
N ASN A 18 -8.22 26.24 -28.09
CA ASN A 18 -6.89 26.86 -27.91
C ASN A 18 -5.77 25.83 -27.78
N LEU A 19 -6.03 24.68 -27.14
CA LEU A 19 -5.10 23.56 -27.12
C LEU A 19 -4.82 23.02 -28.51
N SER A 20 -5.84 22.87 -29.37
CA SER A 20 -5.70 22.37 -30.74
C SER A 20 -4.85 23.30 -31.62
N ILE A 21 -4.96 24.62 -31.44
CA ILE A 21 -4.17 25.60 -32.17
C ILE A 21 -2.71 25.60 -31.69
N LEU A 22 -2.46 25.44 -30.40
CA LEU A 22 -1.10 25.27 -29.86
C LEU A 22 -0.40 24.04 -30.41
N PHE A 23 -1.10 22.91 -30.53
CA PHE A 23 -0.53 21.66 -31.04
C PHE A 23 -0.22 21.67 -32.56
N SER A 24 -0.85 22.54 -33.36
CA SER A 24 -0.58 22.62 -34.80
C SER A 24 0.69 23.38 -35.15
N GLN A 25 1.28 24.13 -34.21
CA GLN A 25 2.46 24.98 -34.48
C GLN A 25 3.80 24.33 -34.10
N PHE A 26 3.80 23.18 -33.40
CA PHE A 26 5.02 22.53 -32.93
C PHE A 26 5.32 21.26 -33.75
N SER A 27 5.83 21.45 -34.94
CA SER A 27 6.38 20.35 -35.75
C SER A 27 7.89 20.27 -35.58
N TYR A 28 8.33 19.64 -34.48
CA TYR A 28 9.72 19.22 -34.37
C TYR A 28 9.92 17.93 -35.14
N PRO A 29 11.04 17.78 -35.90
CA PRO A 29 11.34 16.55 -36.59
C PRO A 29 11.45 15.39 -35.60
N ALA A 30 10.79 14.28 -35.93
CA ALA A 30 10.74 13.09 -35.08
C ALA A 30 12.09 12.35 -34.93
N GLU A 31 13.11 12.82 -35.66
CA GLU A 31 14.41 12.14 -35.75
C GLU A 31 15.34 12.37 -34.56
N ASP A 32 15.08 13.39 -33.72
CA ASP A 32 15.98 13.80 -32.64
C ASP A 32 15.63 13.17 -31.26
N PHE A 33 14.64 12.26 -31.19
CA PHE A 33 14.19 11.64 -29.93
C PHE A 33 14.74 10.22 -29.71
N LEU A 34 16.02 10.02 -29.99
CA LEU A 34 16.75 8.83 -29.61
C LEU A 34 17.34 9.07 -28.21
N GLY A 35 16.81 8.39 -27.21
CA GLY A 35 17.34 8.51 -25.85
C GLY A 35 16.51 7.77 -24.84
N GLY A 36 17.06 7.64 -23.66
CA GLY A 36 16.43 7.03 -22.53
C GLY A 36 16.89 7.67 -21.24
N GLY A 37 16.27 7.30 -20.15
CA GLY A 37 16.66 7.77 -18.84
C GLY A 37 16.29 6.78 -17.76
N ILE A 38 17.03 6.82 -16.67
CA ILE A 38 16.76 6.07 -15.45
C ILE A 38 16.88 7.01 -14.26
N GLY A 39 16.05 6.84 -13.27
CA GLY A 39 16.09 7.70 -12.10
C GLY A 39 15.31 7.21 -10.91
N TYR A 40 15.49 7.90 -9.80
CA TYR A 40 14.68 7.74 -8.61
C TYR A 40 13.33 8.42 -8.81
N SER A 41 12.28 7.66 -8.56
CA SER A 41 10.90 8.08 -8.85
C SER A 41 9.97 7.73 -7.69
N PRO A 42 9.93 8.54 -6.62
CA PRO A 42 8.95 8.38 -5.56
C PRO A 42 7.54 8.67 -6.08
N MET A 43 6.59 7.85 -5.62
CA MET A 43 5.18 7.99 -5.91
C MET A 43 4.41 8.23 -4.63
N TYR A 44 3.58 9.24 -4.61
CA TYR A 44 2.72 9.64 -3.50
C TYR A 44 1.29 9.25 -3.86
N ILE A 45 0.77 8.21 -3.21
CA ILE A 45 -0.58 7.68 -3.49
C ILE A 45 -1.50 8.04 -2.34
N ASN A 46 -2.61 8.69 -2.67
CA ASN A 46 -3.75 8.83 -1.79
C ASN A 46 -4.73 7.69 -2.13
N LEU A 47 -4.79 6.66 -1.28
CA LEU A 47 -5.70 5.53 -1.47
C LEU A 47 -7.09 5.88 -0.93
N ASP A 48 -8.12 5.65 -1.75
CA ASP A 48 -9.52 5.90 -1.35
C ASP A 48 -9.93 5.07 -0.13
N SER A 49 -9.36 3.88 0.01
CA SER A 49 -9.56 3.00 1.18
C SER A 49 -8.41 2.01 1.33
N LEU A 50 -8.11 1.64 2.58
CA LEU A 50 -7.17 0.56 2.89
C LEU A 50 -7.93 -0.76 3.03
N PRO A 51 -7.39 -1.88 2.51
CA PRO A 51 -7.98 -3.19 2.71
C PRO A 51 -8.14 -3.52 4.20
N GLY A 52 -9.33 -3.93 4.60
CA GLY A 52 -9.61 -4.28 6.00
C GLY A 52 -9.74 -3.11 6.98
N ALA A 53 -9.78 -1.85 6.51
CA ALA A 53 -9.86 -0.67 7.36
C ALA A 53 -10.99 -0.71 8.38
N SER A 54 -12.17 -1.24 8.02
CA SER A 54 -13.30 -1.40 8.94
C SER A 54 -13.02 -2.35 10.10
N TYR A 55 -12.15 -3.33 9.91
CA TYR A 55 -11.77 -4.28 10.97
C TYR A 55 -10.67 -3.72 11.90
N LEU A 56 -9.89 -2.76 11.43
CA LEU A 56 -8.85 -2.11 12.25
C LEU A 56 -9.47 -1.32 13.41
N THR A 57 -10.65 -0.74 13.20
CA THR A 57 -11.36 -0.01 14.24
C THR A 57 -11.76 -0.92 15.42
N ASN A 58 -12.06 -2.19 15.15
CA ASN A 58 -12.36 -3.17 16.20
C ASN A 58 -11.13 -3.50 17.07
N LEU A 59 -9.94 -3.17 16.60
CA LEU A 59 -8.69 -3.30 17.35
C LEU A 59 -8.29 -2.01 18.07
N GLY A 60 -9.14 -0.97 18.01
CA GLY A 60 -8.84 0.35 18.56
C GLY A 60 -7.90 1.19 17.68
N LEU A 61 -7.60 0.73 16.45
CA LEU A 61 -6.78 1.46 15.50
C LEU A 61 -7.64 2.39 14.63
N ASN A 62 -7.19 3.62 14.47
CA ASN A 62 -7.83 4.55 13.55
C ASN A 62 -7.16 4.46 12.17
N PRO A 63 -7.85 4.00 11.11
CA PRO A 63 -7.30 3.92 9.77
C PRO A 63 -6.81 5.27 9.21
N ASN A 64 -7.33 6.38 9.71
CA ASN A 64 -6.91 7.72 9.28
C ASN A 64 -5.54 8.14 9.85
N ASN A 65 -4.98 7.36 10.78
CA ASN A 65 -3.65 7.61 11.32
C ASN A 65 -2.53 6.99 10.48
N PHE A 66 -2.85 6.27 9.41
CA PHE A 66 -1.84 5.90 8.43
C PHE A 66 -1.38 7.13 7.66
N ASP A 67 -0.12 7.11 7.20
CA ASP A 67 0.43 8.20 6.39
C ASP A 67 -0.41 8.40 5.11
N ASP A 68 -0.87 9.60 4.90
CA ASP A 68 -1.59 10.03 3.71
C ASP A 68 -0.95 11.33 3.18
N PRO A 69 -0.34 11.30 1.97
CA PRO A 69 -0.27 10.16 1.04
C PRO A 69 0.74 9.06 1.45
N LEU A 70 0.44 7.82 1.07
CA LEU A 70 1.40 6.72 1.13
C LEU A 70 2.56 6.99 0.18
N VAL A 71 3.78 7.00 0.68
CA VAL A 71 4.98 7.20 -0.13
C VAL A 71 5.54 5.85 -0.58
N ILE A 72 5.62 5.66 -1.90
CA ILE A 72 6.25 4.52 -2.53
C ILE A 72 7.60 4.95 -3.09
N HIS A 73 8.66 4.48 -2.48
CA HIS A 73 10.02 4.69 -2.96
C HIS A 73 10.31 3.75 -4.12
N GLY A 74 10.66 4.32 -5.28
CA GLY A 74 10.85 3.52 -6.48
C GLY A 74 11.85 4.10 -7.45
N GLY A 75 12.11 3.30 -8.47
CA GLY A 75 12.89 3.67 -9.63
C GLY A 75 12.05 3.53 -10.91
N GLU A 76 12.35 4.37 -11.86
CA GLU A 76 11.74 4.36 -13.17
C GLU A 76 12.82 4.46 -14.24
N GLY A 77 12.60 3.74 -15.33
CA GLY A 77 13.44 3.85 -16.53
C GLY A 77 12.55 3.91 -17.78
N PHE A 78 13.01 4.61 -18.79
CA PHE A 78 12.32 4.72 -20.07
C PHE A 78 13.30 4.78 -21.23
N ALA A 79 12.83 4.36 -22.40
CA ALA A 79 13.56 4.47 -23.65
C ALA A 79 12.62 4.81 -24.81
N HIS A 80 13.08 5.63 -25.73
CA HIS A 80 12.38 5.88 -27.00
C HIS A 80 12.52 4.65 -27.91
N VAL A 81 11.44 4.25 -28.55
CA VAL A 81 11.41 3.07 -29.41
C VAL A 81 11.27 3.47 -30.87
N THR A 82 10.26 4.28 -31.17
CA THR A 82 10.01 4.74 -32.57
C THR A 82 9.14 5.98 -32.55
N GLY A 83 9.50 6.97 -33.35
CA GLY A 83 8.75 8.21 -33.46
C GLY A 83 8.53 8.86 -32.11
N ARG A 84 7.25 9.01 -31.70
CA ARG A 84 6.86 9.63 -30.44
C ARG A 84 6.52 8.61 -29.35
N TRP A 85 6.82 7.34 -29.57
CA TRP A 85 6.51 6.29 -28.60
C TRP A 85 7.72 6.00 -27.70
N ARG A 86 7.42 5.87 -26.43
CA ARG A 86 8.37 5.53 -25.37
C ARG A 86 7.84 4.35 -24.59
N ILE A 87 8.71 3.41 -24.28
CA ILE A 87 8.45 2.31 -23.35
C ILE A 87 9.30 2.50 -22.10
N GLY A 88 8.84 1.95 -21.00
CA GLY A 88 9.56 2.06 -19.75
C GLY A 88 9.09 1.04 -18.72
N GLY A 89 9.59 1.22 -17.52
CA GLY A 89 9.19 0.41 -16.38
C GLY A 89 9.36 1.17 -15.08
N TYR A 90 8.57 0.78 -14.11
CA TYR A 90 8.58 1.29 -12.74
C TYR A 90 8.63 0.13 -11.77
N ALA A 91 9.43 0.25 -10.72
CA ALA A 91 9.38 -0.64 -9.57
C ALA A 91 9.55 0.16 -8.28
N GLY A 92 8.70 -0.12 -7.29
CA GLY A 92 8.73 0.61 -6.04
C GLY A 92 8.04 -0.12 -4.90
N MET A 93 8.37 0.30 -3.68
CA MET A 93 7.76 -0.20 -2.45
C MET A 93 7.48 0.93 -1.47
N GLY A 94 6.36 0.81 -0.78
CA GLY A 94 5.95 1.72 0.28
C GLY A 94 5.49 0.96 1.52
N ARG A 95 5.59 1.63 2.65
CA ARG A 95 5.13 1.12 3.93
C ARG A 95 4.62 2.27 4.78
N THR A 96 3.51 2.06 5.43
CA THR A 96 2.97 2.96 6.45
C THR A 96 2.51 2.16 7.67
N ASN A 97 2.46 2.75 8.83
CA ASN A 97 2.07 2.09 10.05
C ASN A 97 1.19 2.98 10.93
N THR A 98 0.40 2.34 11.76
CA THR A 98 -0.32 2.99 12.87
C THR A 98 -0.25 2.10 14.09
N SER A 99 -0.32 2.70 15.27
CA SER A 99 -0.31 1.96 16.53
C SER A 99 -1.17 2.66 17.60
N THR A 100 -1.62 1.87 18.56
CA THR A 100 -2.37 2.33 19.72
C THR A 100 -2.00 1.52 20.96
N ILE A 101 -2.22 2.09 22.11
CA ILE A 101 -2.09 1.44 23.42
C ILE A 101 -3.41 1.65 24.15
N PRO A 102 -4.43 0.79 23.90
CA PRO A 102 -5.71 0.91 24.58
C PRO A 102 -5.59 0.58 26.07
N GLU A 103 -6.37 1.29 26.87
CA GLU A 103 -6.55 0.94 28.29
C GLU A 103 -7.36 -0.36 28.40
N VAL A 104 -6.89 -1.29 29.24
CA VAL A 104 -7.61 -2.55 29.46
C VAL A 104 -8.55 -2.39 30.65
N MET A 105 -9.82 -2.67 30.40
CA MET A 105 -10.86 -2.73 31.44
C MET A 105 -11.27 -4.18 31.64
N ILE A 106 -11.48 -4.58 32.87
CA ILE A 106 -12.11 -5.86 33.19
C ILE A 106 -13.56 -5.63 33.62
N PHE A 107 -14.42 -6.56 33.28
CA PHE A 107 -15.83 -6.49 33.64
C PHE A 107 -16.31 -7.80 34.28
N ILE A 108 -17.40 -7.73 35.01
CA ILE A 108 -18.07 -8.90 35.55
C ILE A 108 -19.15 -9.32 34.56
N ASP A 109 -18.90 -10.41 33.84
CA ASP A 109 -19.86 -11.00 32.90
C ASP A 109 -20.94 -11.77 33.70
N ALA A 110 -21.98 -11.06 34.08
CA ALA A 110 -23.03 -11.59 34.96
C ALA A 110 -23.96 -12.59 34.23
N ASN A 111 -24.08 -12.48 32.93
CA ASN A 111 -24.96 -13.31 32.11
C ASN A 111 -24.21 -14.35 31.24
N SER A 112 -22.88 -14.41 31.34
CA SER A 112 -22.02 -15.31 30.56
C SER A 112 -22.14 -15.12 29.04
N SER A 113 -22.39 -13.88 28.61
CA SER A 113 -22.46 -13.53 27.19
C SER A 113 -21.10 -13.55 26.50
N GLY A 114 -20.02 -13.40 27.27
CA GLY A 114 -18.65 -13.27 26.79
C GLY A 114 -18.32 -11.90 26.16
N THR A 115 -19.27 -10.97 26.21
CA THR A 115 -19.14 -9.59 25.68
C THR A 115 -19.63 -8.59 26.71
N TRP A 116 -18.90 -7.47 26.82
CA TRP A 116 -19.34 -6.41 27.73
C TRP A 116 -20.63 -5.77 27.25
N GLU A 117 -21.54 -5.56 28.22
CA GLU A 117 -22.84 -4.91 28.02
C GLU A 117 -23.01 -3.71 28.96
N GLU A 118 -23.81 -2.73 28.54
CA GLU A 118 -24.06 -1.54 29.31
C GLU A 118 -24.78 -1.91 30.65
N GLY A 119 -24.21 -1.48 31.79
CA GLY A 119 -24.71 -1.77 33.12
C GLY A 119 -23.92 -2.83 33.88
N GLU A 120 -22.99 -3.51 33.23
CA GLU A 120 -22.07 -4.41 33.93
C GLU A 120 -20.99 -3.64 34.67
N THR A 121 -20.54 -4.21 35.81
CA THR A 121 -19.52 -3.60 36.64
C THR A 121 -18.16 -3.71 35.97
N VAL A 122 -17.49 -2.57 35.75
CA VAL A 122 -16.17 -2.48 35.15
C VAL A 122 -15.17 -1.78 36.06
N LYS A 123 -13.92 -2.16 35.95
CA LYS A 123 -12.77 -1.44 36.53
C LYS A 123 -11.56 -1.49 35.61
N ALA A 124 -10.71 -0.47 35.71
CA ALA A 124 -9.39 -0.53 35.10
C ALA A 124 -8.54 -1.63 35.76
N TYR A 125 -7.74 -2.31 34.99
CA TYR A 125 -6.83 -3.35 35.48
C TYR A 125 -5.49 -2.70 35.84
N ASP A 126 -5.33 -2.28 37.08
CA ASP A 126 -4.21 -1.44 37.54
C ASP A 126 -2.83 -2.10 37.40
N ASP A 127 -2.77 -3.43 37.52
CA ASP A 127 -1.53 -4.20 37.44
C ASP A 127 -1.25 -4.72 36.00
N PHE A 128 -2.13 -4.42 35.06
CA PHE A 128 -2.00 -4.89 33.70
C PHE A 128 -1.24 -3.88 32.87
N VAL A 129 -0.22 -4.36 32.21
CA VAL A 129 0.49 -3.56 31.24
C VAL A 129 -0.34 -3.52 29.97
N ASN A 130 -0.85 -2.34 29.62
CA ASN A 130 -1.71 -2.13 28.47
C ASN A 130 -1.06 -2.68 27.18
N PRO A 131 -1.80 -3.38 26.32
CA PRO A 131 -1.25 -3.96 25.11
C PRO A 131 -0.87 -2.88 24.10
N SER A 132 0.22 -3.11 23.38
CA SER A 132 0.53 -2.33 22.18
C SER A 132 -0.05 -3.05 20.96
N ILE A 133 -0.91 -2.38 20.23
CA ILE A 133 -1.51 -2.88 19.01
C ILE A 133 -1.01 -2.03 17.84
N SER A 134 -0.48 -2.67 16.81
CA SER A 134 0.00 -1.97 15.63
C SER A 134 -0.44 -2.66 14.34
N ALA A 135 -0.65 -1.87 13.30
CA ALA A 135 -0.90 -2.34 11.96
C ALA A 135 0.11 -1.71 11.00
N ASN A 136 0.67 -2.53 10.11
CA ASN A 136 1.60 -2.11 9.08
C ASN A 136 0.99 -2.44 7.71
N PHE A 137 0.82 -1.44 6.88
CA PHE A 137 0.43 -1.61 5.49
C PHE A 137 1.66 -1.55 4.59
N THR A 138 1.79 -2.51 3.69
CA THR A 138 2.88 -2.59 2.70
C THR A 138 2.31 -2.63 1.29
N PHE A 139 2.98 -1.93 0.39
CA PHE A 139 2.62 -1.86 -1.02
C PHE A 139 3.87 -2.03 -1.87
N LEU A 140 3.86 -3.01 -2.76
CA LEU A 140 4.90 -3.29 -3.73
C LEU A 140 4.30 -3.24 -5.13
N LEU A 141 4.98 -2.63 -6.08
CA LEU A 141 4.53 -2.53 -7.46
C LEU A 141 5.70 -2.71 -8.43
N GLY A 142 5.51 -3.54 -9.43
CA GLY A 142 6.35 -3.64 -10.62
C GLY A 142 5.48 -3.52 -11.86
N ALA A 143 5.80 -2.58 -12.77
CA ALA A 143 4.96 -2.28 -13.92
C ALA A 143 5.80 -1.86 -15.13
N ALA A 144 5.29 -2.21 -16.32
CA ALA A 144 5.77 -1.68 -17.58
C ALA A 144 4.95 -0.46 -17.99
N SER A 145 5.55 0.48 -18.69
CA SER A 145 4.88 1.68 -19.20
C SER A 145 4.97 1.77 -20.72
N VAL A 146 3.92 2.32 -21.29
CA VAL A 146 3.88 2.78 -22.67
C VAL A 146 3.32 4.19 -22.67
N GLU A 147 4.00 5.11 -23.35
CA GLU A 147 3.58 6.50 -23.41
C GLU A 147 3.80 7.11 -24.79
N TYR A 148 2.97 8.08 -25.11
CA TYR A 148 3.10 8.94 -26.27
C TYR A 148 3.63 10.29 -25.85
N VAL A 149 4.70 10.76 -26.53
CA VAL A 149 5.43 11.97 -26.18
C VAL A 149 5.09 13.08 -27.17
N MET A 150 4.82 14.25 -26.65
CA MET A 150 4.58 15.48 -27.37
C MET A 150 5.63 16.52 -26.94
N PRO A 151 6.65 16.78 -27.77
CA PRO A 151 7.61 17.84 -27.46
C PRO A 151 6.90 19.19 -27.52
N LEU A 152 7.06 20.00 -26.49
CA LEU A 152 6.53 21.37 -26.41
C LEU A 152 7.63 22.39 -26.74
N LEU A 153 8.82 22.19 -26.21
CA LEU A 153 10.03 22.99 -26.40
C LEU A 153 11.22 22.02 -26.51
N GLN A 154 12.40 22.55 -26.82
CA GLN A 154 13.62 21.74 -26.96
C GLN A 154 13.89 20.86 -25.71
N ASP A 155 13.64 21.42 -24.49
CA ASP A 155 13.91 20.75 -23.22
C ASP A 155 12.65 20.39 -22.45
N LEU A 156 11.46 20.60 -23.02
CA LEU A 156 10.18 20.38 -22.35
C LEU A 156 9.27 19.47 -23.16
N GLU A 157 8.86 18.39 -22.57
CA GLU A 157 7.98 17.39 -23.16
C GLU A 157 6.73 17.20 -22.32
N LEU A 158 5.60 17.03 -22.98
CA LEU A 158 4.38 16.51 -22.40
C LEU A 158 4.21 15.06 -22.86
N SER A 159 3.80 14.17 -21.97
CA SER A 159 3.50 12.81 -22.36
C SER A 159 2.22 12.31 -21.69
N ALA A 160 1.56 11.38 -22.35
CA ALA A 160 0.42 10.66 -21.82
C ALA A 160 0.63 9.16 -22.05
N GLY A 161 0.32 8.36 -21.05
CA GLY A 161 0.56 6.93 -21.11
C GLY A 161 -0.13 6.15 -20.02
N ALA A 162 0.24 4.89 -19.90
CA ALA A 162 -0.22 4.02 -18.85
C ALA A 162 0.89 3.11 -18.35
N LEU A 163 0.89 2.84 -17.03
CA LEU A 163 1.62 1.77 -16.40
C LEU A 163 0.69 0.57 -16.22
N MET A 164 1.16 -0.61 -16.57
CA MET A 164 0.46 -1.88 -16.34
C MET A 164 1.40 -2.87 -15.67
N GLY A 165 0.95 -3.48 -14.58
CA GLY A 165 1.82 -4.38 -13.85
C GLY A 165 1.15 -5.17 -12.76
N LEU A 166 1.98 -5.77 -11.96
CA LEU A 166 1.59 -6.58 -10.81
C LEU A 166 2.15 -5.94 -9.54
N GLY A 167 1.36 -6.01 -8.50
CA GLY A 167 1.76 -5.58 -7.18
C GLY A 167 1.43 -6.60 -6.11
N ARG A 168 1.89 -6.32 -4.91
CA ARG A 168 1.52 -7.02 -3.68
C ARG A 168 1.14 -6.00 -2.64
N ALA A 169 -0.03 -6.16 -2.05
CA ALA A 169 -0.47 -5.42 -0.88
C ALA A 169 -0.48 -6.37 0.33
N GLY A 170 -0.11 -5.86 1.49
CA GLY A 170 -0.13 -6.62 2.73
C GLY A 170 -0.48 -5.76 3.93
N MET A 171 -1.15 -6.36 4.90
CA MET A 171 -1.47 -5.78 6.19
C MET A 171 -0.98 -6.74 7.27
N ALA A 172 -0.03 -6.28 8.09
CA ALA A 172 0.47 -7.04 9.23
C ALA A 172 -0.03 -6.39 10.53
N ILE A 173 -0.72 -7.18 11.36
CA ILE A 173 -1.26 -6.76 12.64
C ILE A 173 -0.47 -7.45 13.74
N ASN A 174 0.09 -6.67 14.66
CA ASN A 174 0.84 -7.15 15.81
C ASN A 174 0.16 -6.65 17.09
N GLN A 175 0.00 -7.57 18.04
CA GLN A 175 -0.51 -7.28 19.37
C GLN A 175 0.49 -7.82 20.38
N THR A 176 1.08 -6.97 21.19
CA THR A 176 2.07 -7.35 22.20
C THR A 176 1.66 -6.80 23.55
N SER A 177 1.99 -7.54 24.64
CA SER A 177 1.99 -6.93 25.98
C SER A 177 3.02 -5.80 26.01
N SER A 178 2.71 -4.74 26.74
CA SER A 178 3.60 -3.61 26.86
C SER A 178 4.73 -3.94 27.82
N ASN A 179 5.89 -3.96 27.65
CA ASN A 179 7.14 -4.32 28.33
C ASN A 179 7.69 -5.70 27.93
N PRO A 180 7.80 -6.01 26.63
CA PRO A 180 8.50 -7.21 26.22
C PRO A 180 9.98 -7.09 26.63
N LYS A 181 10.50 -8.11 27.30
CA LYS A 181 11.94 -8.20 27.59
C LYS A 181 12.65 -8.74 26.34
N TRP A 182 13.84 -8.25 26.07
CA TRP A 182 14.64 -8.67 24.90
C TRP A 182 14.75 -10.19 24.79
N SER A 183 14.99 -10.90 25.90
CA SER A 183 15.05 -12.37 25.94
C SER A 183 13.73 -13.04 25.55
N GLN A 184 12.60 -12.42 25.84
CA GLN A 184 11.28 -12.99 25.52
C GLN A 184 10.95 -12.89 24.02
N VAL A 185 11.50 -11.89 23.32
CA VAL A 185 11.32 -11.73 21.86
C VAL A 185 11.85 -12.95 21.10
N PHE A 186 12.89 -13.59 21.63
CA PHE A 186 13.52 -14.77 21.01
C PHE A 186 13.11 -16.08 21.67
N SER A 187 12.22 -16.06 22.65
CA SER A 187 11.72 -17.28 23.28
C SER A 187 10.77 -18.02 22.34
N ASN A 188 10.88 -19.35 22.32
CA ASN A 188 9.90 -20.15 21.58
C ASN A 188 8.59 -20.20 22.36
N VAL A 189 7.52 -19.80 21.71
CA VAL A 189 6.18 -19.69 22.30
C VAL A 189 5.47 -21.04 22.47
N TYR A 190 5.96 -22.08 21.77
CA TYR A 190 5.43 -23.44 21.85
C TYR A 190 6.24 -24.34 22.80
N GLY A 191 7.16 -23.78 23.57
CA GLY A 191 7.94 -24.53 24.57
C GLY A 191 9.43 -24.47 24.31
N THR A 192 10.14 -25.51 24.75
CA THR A 192 11.61 -25.59 24.70
C THR A 192 12.07 -26.38 23.47
N LEU A 193 12.92 -25.77 22.66
CA LEU A 193 13.54 -26.46 21.51
C LEU A 193 14.71 -27.30 22.00
N ASP A 194 14.69 -28.59 21.70
CA ASP A 194 15.89 -29.44 21.79
C ASP A 194 16.70 -29.29 20.50
N SER A 195 17.86 -28.68 20.62
CA SER A 195 18.75 -28.44 19.48
C SER A 195 19.34 -29.72 18.86
N THR A 196 19.28 -30.85 19.59
CA THR A 196 19.82 -32.13 19.12
C THR A 196 18.82 -32.86 18.22
N THR A 197 17.56 -32.86 18.62
CA THR A 197 16.50 -33.56 17.89
C THR A 197 15.69 -32.65 16.97
N GLY A 198 15.75 -31.30 17.19
CA GLY A 198 14.90 -30.33 16.51
C GLY A 198 13.45 -30.36 16.98
N ALA A 199 13.12 -31.08 18.03
CA ALA A 199 11.77 -31.17 18.58
C ALA A 199 11.47 -30.05 19.56
N LEU A 200 10.20 -29.61 19.60
CA LEU A 200 9.66 -28.68 20.56
C LEU A 200 8.90 -29.43 21.65
N TYR A 201 9.32 -29.23 22.89
CA TYR A 201 8.67 -29.82 24.05
C TYR A 201 7.68 -28.83 24.68
N TYR A 202 6.40 -29.11 24.51
CA TYR A 202 5.30 -28.34 25.07
C TYR A 202 4.86 -28.95 26.41
N GLY A 203 4.94 -28.16 27.48
CA GLY A 203 4.54 -28.63 28.81
C GLY A 203 3.01 -28.58 28.99
N VAL A 204 2.43 -29.67 29.45
CA VAL A 204 1.02 -29.77 29.81
C VAL A 204 0.91 -30.24 31.25
N SER A 205 -0.26 -30.03 31.90
CA SER A 205 -0.53 -30.62 33.24
C SER A 205 -0.64 -32.14 33.14
N ALA A 206 -0.47 -32.83 34.24
CA ALA A 206 -0.66 -34.28 34.29
C ALA A 206 -2.11 -34.71 33.93
N GLU A 207 -3.07 -33.85 34.20
CA GLU A 207 -4.49 -34.07 33.89
C GLU A 207 -4.76 -33.96 32.40
N ASP A 208 -3.99 -33.10 31.72
CA ASP A 208 -4.14 -32.82 30.29
C ASP A 208 -3.28 -33.72 29.41
N TYR A 209 -2.37 -34.51 29.96
CA TYR A 209 -1.41 -35.30 29.17
C TYR A 209 -2.07 -36.29 28.23
N ASP A 210 -3.15 -36.91 28.66
CA ASP A 210 -3.91 -37.90 27.89
C ASP A 210 -5.11 -37.25 27.13
N ASN A 211 -5.26 -35.94 27.17
CA ASN A 211 -6.36 -35.27 26.49
C ASN A 211 -6.06 -35.12 24.98
N PRO A 212 -6.80 -35.81 24.09
CA PRO A 212 -6.53 -35.81 22.66
C PRO A 212 -6.82 -34.46 22.00
N ASP A 213 -7.55 -33.56 22.66
CA ASP A 213 -7.95 -32.26 22.13
C ASP A 213 -7.00 -31.14 22.55
N ILE A 214 -5.95 -31.46 23.31
CA ILE A 214 -4.97 -30.46 23.71
C ILE A 214 -4.25 -29.90 22.48
N ARG A 215 -4.21 -28.60 22.41
CA ARG A 215 -3.47 -27.86 21.41
C ARG A 215 -2.65 -26.78 22.11
N PRO A 216 -1.45 -26.46 21.61
CA PRO A 216 -0.75 -25.27 22.04
C PRO A 216 -1.68 -24.08 21.87
N GLY A 217 -1.95 -23.38 22.98
CA GLY A 217 -2.90 -22.26 23.00
C GLY A 217 -2.51 -21.10 22.09
N PRO A 218 -3.42 -20.17 21.85
CA PRO A 218 -3.09 -18.96 21.10
C PRO A 218 -1.98 -18.21 21.83
N VAL A 219 -0.95 -17.87 21.06
CA VAL A 219 0.24 -17.21 21.58
C VAL A 219 -0.06 -15.73 21.82
N PRO A 220 0.19 -15.17 23.01
CA PRO A 220 0.18 -13.73 23.20
C PRO A 220 1.18 -13.05 22.26
N GLY A 221 0.76 -12.02 21.55
CA GLY A 221 1.63 -11.32 20.61
C GLY A 221 1.64 -11.91 19.21
N LEU A 222 0.52 -12.45 18.76
CA LEU A 222 0.39 -13.03 17.42
C LEU A 222 0.49 -11.94 16.34
N LEU A 223 1.47 -12.08 15.45
CA LEU A 223 1.54 -11.34 14.21
C LEU A 223 0.64 -12.00 13.18
N ARG A 224 -0.34 -11.26 12.69
CA ARG A 224 -1.21 -11.68 11.58
C ARG A 224 -0.80 -10.89 10.34
N ASP A 225 -0.22 -11.57 9.36
CA ASP A 225 0.14 -11.00 8.07
C ASP A 225 -0.84 -11.49 7.01
N VAL A 226 -1.65 -10.59 6.49
CA VAL A 226 -2.52 -10.87 5.34
C VAL A 226 -1.95 -10.15 4.13
N SER A 227 -1.79 -10.89 3.02
CA SER A 227 -1.23 -10.31 1.80
C SER A 227 -1.84 -10.93 0.55
N SER A 228 -1.88 -10.14 -0.51
CA SER A 228 -2.36 -10.59 -1.82
C SER A 228 -1.60 -9.91 -2.95
N ALA A 229 -1.49 -10.62 -4.07
CA ALA A 229 -1.10 -10.02 -5.33
C ALA A 229 -2.29 -9.32 -5.98
N PHE A 230 -2.01 -8.26 -6.73
CA PHE A 230 -3.04 -7.54 -7.47
C PHE A 230 -2.51 -7.12 -8.85
N PHE A 231 -3.44 -7.00 -9.80
CA PHE A 231 -3.17 -6.32 -11.05
C PHE A 231 -3.35 -4.83 -10.87
N ASN A 232 -2.45 -4.06 -11.47
CA ASN A 232 -2.44 -2.61 -11.40
C ASN A 232 -2.45 -2.00 -12.80
N PHE A 233 -3.31 -1.00 -12.97
CA PHE A 233 -3.39 -0.16 -14.16
C PHE A 233 -3.36 1.30 -13.74
N GLN A 234 -2.42 2.08 -14.29
CA GLN A 234 -2.21 3.47 -13.93
C GLN A 234 -2.09 4.34 -15.19
N PRO A 235 -3.19 4.89 -15.70
CA PRO A 235 -3.11 5.96 -16.68
C PRO A 235 -2.50 7.22 -16.06
N TYR A 236 -1.68 7.93 -16.83
CA TYR A 236 -1.02 9.14 -16.35
C TYR A 236 -0.79 10.15 -17.46
N VAL A 237 -0.57 11.39 -17.01
CA VAL A 237 -0.03 12.48 -17.82
C VAL A 237 1.22 12.97 -17.12
N ALA A 238 2.27 13.24 -17.89
CA ALA A 238 3.55 13.67 -17.35
C ALA A 238 4.14 14.84 -18.12
N VAL A 239 4.83 15.69 -17.41
CA VAL A 239 5.70 16.75 -17.95
C VAL A 239 7.13 16.38 -17.61
N LYS A 240 7.98 16.37 -18.62
CA LYS A 240 9.42 16.14 -18.48
C LYS A 240 10.16 17.42 -18.88
N TRP A 241 11.05 17.85 -18.02
CA TRP A 241 11.92 18.99 -18.23
C TRP A 241 13.38 18.60 -18.07
N GLN A 242 14.16 18.80 -19.11
CA GLN A 242 15.60 18.56 -19.12
C GLN A 242 16.33 19.88 -18.91
N PHE A 243 16.85 20.10 -17.71
CA PHE A 243 17.50 21.35 -17.33
C PHE A 243 19.03 21.31 -17.44
N LEU A 244 19.61 20.13 -17.63
CA LEU A 244 21.02 19.91 -17.97
C LEU A 244 21.09 18.86 -19.06
N GLU A 245 22.23 18.79 -19.78
CA GLU A 245 22.46 17.88 -20.92
C GLU A 245 22.09 16.43 -20.60
N ARG A 246 22.30 15.98 -19.36
CA ARG A 246 22.04 14.59 -18.94
C ARG A 246 21.14 14.47 -17.70
N LEU A 247 20.63 15.57 -17.17
CA LEU A 247 19.82 15.56 -15.96
C LEU A 247 18.50 16.26 -16.19
N GLY A 248 17.42 15.62 -15.75
CA GLY A 248 16.10 16.19 -15.89
C GLY A 248 15.17 15.80 -14.75
N LEU A 249 14.04 16.49 -14.74
CA LEU A 249 12.91 16.28 -13.82
C LEU A 249 11.70 15.85 -14.62
N ARG A 250 10.99 14.85 -14.13
CA ARG A 250 9.70 14.44 -14.63
C ARG A 250 8.67 14.46 -13.53
N ILE A 251 7.51 15.01 -13.81
CA ILE A 251 6.39 15.10 -12.89
C ILE A 251 5.18 14.46 -13.57
N SER A 252 4.48 13.56 -12.87
CA SER A 252 3.34 12.84 -13.42
C SER A 252 2.16 12.90 -12.47
N VAL A 253 0.98 13.13 -13.01
CA VAL A 253 -0.30 12.92 -12.33
C VAL A 253 -0.86 11.58 -12.79
N VAL A 254 -1.21 10.74 -11.85
CA VAL A 254 -1.50 9.33 -12.06
C VAL A 254 -2.83 9.01 -11.40
N PHE A 255 -3.62 8.16 -12.04
CA PHE A 255 -4.77 7.53 -11.40
C PHE A 255 -4.46 6.04 -11.19
N ASN A 256 -4.29 5.65 -9.92
CA ASN A 256 -4.00 4.26 -9.56
C ASN A 256 -5.29 3.45 -9.53
N LYS A 257 -5.31 2.31 -10.22
CA LYS A 257 -6.40 1.34 -10.19
C LYS A 257 -5.83 -0.05 -10.01
N GLY A 258 -5.74 -0.47 -8.75
CA GLY A 258 -5.41 -1.83 -8.36
C GLY A 258 -6.66 -2.60 -7.93
N THR A 259 -6.71 -3.90 -8.19
CA THR A 259 -7.81 -4.75 -7.76
C THR A 259 -7.27 -6.08 -7.25
N VAL A 260 -7.64 -6.42 -6.04
CA VAL A 260 -7.44 -7.75 -5.43
C VAL A 260 -8.74 -8.52 -5.58
N SER A 261 -8.68 -9.72 -6.15
CA SER A 261 -9.85 -10.57 -6.32
C SER A 261 -10.30 -11.20 -4.98
N ALA A 262 -11.60 -11.49 -4.86
CA ALA A 262 -12.13 -12.25 -3.72
C ALA A 262 -11.41 -13.58 -3.57
N GLY A 263 -11.19 -14.05 -2.35
CA GLY A 263 -10.50 -15.30 -2.05
C GLY A 263 -8.99 -15.29 -2.30
N SER A 264 -8.41 -14.16 -2.76
CA SER A 264 -6.97 -14.09 -3.10
C SER A 264 -6.07 -13.73 -1.93
N TRP A 265 -6.62 -13.24 -0.84
CA TRP A 265 -5.85 -12.91 0.34
C TRP A 265 -5.33 -14.16 1.04
N LYS A 266 -4.11 -14.11 1.50
CA LYS A 266 -3.43 -15.20 2.19
C LYS A 266 -2.95 -14.77 3.56
N LEU A 267 -3.21 -15.61 4.55
CA LEU A 267 -2.65 -15.45 5.89
C LEU A 267 -1.21 -16.00 5.89
N ASN A 268 -0.28 -15.20 6.43
CA ASN A 268 1.15 -15.51 6.50
C ASN A 268 1.75 -15.95 5.14
N GLY A 269 1.22 -15.41 4.05
CA GLY A 269 1.67 -15.68 2.69
C GLY A 269 1.37 -17.10 2.16
N LYS A 270 0.72 -17.97 2.93
CA LYS A 270 0.50 -19.39 2.60
C LYS A 270 -0.97 -19.78 2.56
N THR A 271 -1.71 -19.57 3.64
CA THR A 271 -3.07 -20.08 3.79
C THR A 271 -4.07 -19.12 3.16
N ALA A 272 -4.83 -19.59 2.18
CA ALA A 272 -5.88 -18.78 1.55
C ALA A 272 -7.02 -18.48 2.54
N ILE A 273 -7.52 -17.23 2.49
CA ILE A 273 -8.67 -16.77 3.27
C ILE A 273 -9.87 -16.82 2.33
N ALA A 274 -10.67 -17.87 2.42
CA ALA A 274 -11.70 -18.20 1.44
C ALA A 274 -12.81 -17.14 1.31
N ASP A 275 -13.16 -16.48 2.41
CA ASP A 275 -14.19 -15.44 2.51
C ASP A 275 -13.65 -14.02 2.34
N SER A 276 -12.39 -13.88 1.94
CA SER A 276 -11.81 -12.56 1.77
C SER A 276 -12.47 -11.78 0.63
N PRO A 277 -12.82 -10.50 0.86
CA PRO A 277 -13.56 -9.70 -0.11
C PRO A 277 -12.66 -9.25 -1.28
N THR A 278 -13.30 -8.86 -2.38
CA THR A 278 -12.63 -8.04 -3.40
C THR A 278 -12.23 -6.71 -2.77
N SER A 279 -10.98 -6.31 -2.98
CA SER A 279 -10.47 -5.05 -2.46
C SER A 279 -9.96 -4.16 -3.60
N ALA A 280 -10.42 -2.92 -3.61
CA ALA A 280 -9.92 -1.91 -4.52
C ALA A 280 -8.72 -1.18 -3.89
N LEU A 281 -7.66 -1.01 -4.67
CA LEU A 281 -6.49 -0.19 -4.33
C LEU A 281 -6.47 0.99 -5.32
N ALA A 282 -7.54 1.79 -5.29
CA ALA A 282 -7.72 2.92 -6.19
C ALA A 282 -7.39 4.23 -5.48
N GLY A 283 -6.98 5.22 -6.26
CA GLY A 283 -6.74 6.55 -5.75
C GLY A 283 -5.92 7.43 -6.69
N ALA A 284 -5.90 8.71 -6.40
CA ALA A 284 -5.04 9.65 -7.09
C ALA A 284 -3.58 9.48 -6.63
N ALA A 285 -2.66 9.62 -7.55
CA ALA A 285 -1.24 9.59 -7.23
C ALA A 285 -0.48 10.70 -7.95
N PHE A 286 0.58 11.13 -7.32
CA PHE A 286 1.54 12.07 -7.87
C PHE A 286 2.91 11.41 -7.87
N ARG A 287 3.62 11.46 -8.99
CA ARG A 287 4.95 10.86 -9.11
C ARG A 287 5.93 11.89 -9.62
N THR A 288 7.07 11.97 -8.97
CA THR A 288 8.21 12.77 -9.41
C THR A 288 9.35 11.85 -9.79
N MET A 289 10.19 12.25 -10.73
CA MET A 289 11.39 11.50 -11.10
C MET A 289 12.52 12.47 -11.38
N ILE A 290 13.62 12.27 -10.69
CA ILE A 290 14.90 12.86 -11.07
C ILE A 290 15.64 11.80 -11.87
N TYR A 291 15.95 12.08 -13.13
CA TYR A 291 16.53 11.10 -14.03
C TYR A 291 17.84 11.59 -14.63
N VAL A 292 18.69 10.61 -14.92
CA VAL A 292 19.89 10.76 -15.75
C VAL A 292 19.63 10.01 -17.05
N GLY A 293 19.90 10.66 -18.16
CA GLY A 293 19.67 10.07 -19.47
C GLY A 293 20.32 10.85 -20.62
N LEU A 294 20.17 10.27 -21.80
CA LEU A 294 20.62 10.84 -23.08
C LEU A 294 19.41 11.27 -23.89
#